data_9805eb203e003f219a6eb3bb7d4be79c
#
_entry.id   9805eb203e003f219a6eb3bb7d4be79c
#
_cell.length_a   1.000
_cell.length_b   1.000
_cell.length_c   1.000
_cell.angle_alpha   90.00
_cell.angle_beta   90.00
_cell.angle_gamma   90.00
#
_symmetry.space_group_name_H-M   'P 1'
#
loop_
_entity.id
_entity.type
_entity.pdbx_description
1 polymer ?
#
loop_
_entity_poly.entity_id
_entity_poly.type
_entity_poly.pdbx_seq_one_letter_code
_entity_poly.pdbx_strand_id
1 'polypeptide(L)'
;LFRSHPAAMDEGVAAMLPELVWTLTPLELARLTAQVIANAPASEVSIHQLHVPLVDLRAQSLVVRDRLIAALESKGDQSISFSELTRDCTSRIEVVARFMAVLVFFKQGVLQYQQDGPFAELHLRWVPGVAETMSDVNISEGDFA
;
A
#
# COMPACT_ATOMS: atom_id res chain seq x y z
N LEU A 1 16.91 29.95 -12.20
CA LEU A 1 16.11 30.72 -11.24
C LEU A 1 14.65 30.61 -11.64
N PHE A 2 13.93 29.71 -11.00
CA PHE A 2 12.47 29.67 -11.12
C PHE A 2 11.91 30.81 -10.26
N ARG A 3 11.51 31.92 -10.89
CA ARG A 3 10.69 32.94 -10.24
C ARG A 3 9.25 32.43 -10.25
N SER A 4 8.72 32.07 -9.09
CA SER A 4 7.27 31.97 -8.94
C SER A 4 6.68 33.38 -9.07
N HIS A 5 6.00 33.65 -10.17
CA HIS A 5 5.13 34.81 -10.23
C HIS A 5 3.96 34.54 -9.28
N PRO A 6 3.62 35.46 -8.36
CA PRO A 6 2.33 35.36 -7.70
C PRO A 6 1.28 35.41 -8.82
N ALA A 7 0.50 34.36 -8.96
CA ALA A 7 -0.64 34.35 -9.84
C ALA A 7 -1.50 35.54 -9.44
N ALA A 8 -1.58 36.56 -10.32
CA ALA A 8 -2.52 37.64 -10.13
C ALA A 8 -3.91 36.98 -10.10
N MET A 9 -4.57 37.03 -8.95
CA MET A 9 -5.95 36.55 -8.83
C MET A 9 -6.79 37.38 -9.78
N ASP A 10 -7.58 36.69 -10.62
CA ASP A 10 -8.52 37.31 -11.53
C ASP A 10 -9.46 38.23 -10.70
N GLU A 11 -9.64 39.49 -11.13
CA GLU A 11 -10.46 40.47 -10.43
C GLU A 11 -11.89 39.93 -10.16
N GLY A 12 -12.40 39.06 -11.02
CA GLY A 12 -13.69 38.41 -10.85
C GLY A 12 -13.72 37.43 -9.66
N VAL A 13 -12.61 36.75 -9.38
CA VAL A 13 -12.50 35.82 -8.24
C VAL A 13 -12.25 36.60 -6.93
N ALA A 14 -11.51 37.71 -6.98
CA ALA A 14 -11.28 38.56 -5.83
C ALA A 14 -12.59 39.20 -5.32
N ALA A 15 -13.52 39.53 -6.21
CA ALA A 15 -14.84 40.07 -5.85
C ALA A 15 -15.80 39.03 -5.21
N MET A 16 -15.53 37.74 -5.33
CA MET A 16 -16.31 36.66 -4.73
C MET A 16 -15.83 36.25 -3.34
N LEU A 17 -14.65 36.72 -2.93
CA LEU A 17 -14.16 36.42 -1.60
C LEU A 17 -14.87 37.30 -0.57
N PRO A 18 -15.38 36.72 0.55
CA PRO A 18 -15.93 37.51 1.62
C PRO A 18 -14.84 38.45 2.17
N GLU A 19 -15.23 39.68 2.48
CA GLU A 19 -14.32 40.66 3.08
C GLU A 19 -13.69 40.07 4.35
N LEU A 20 -12.35 39.97 4.36
CA LEU A 20 -11.62 39.42 5.49
C LEU A 20 -11.58 40.46 6.61
N VAL A 21 -12.53 40.39 7.55
CA VAL A 21 -12.56 41.27 8.71
C VAL A 21 -11.60 40.75 9.76
N TRP A 22 -10.47 41.40 9.91
CA TRP A 22 -9.52 41.09 10.97
C TRP A 22 -10.06 41.58 12.30
N THR A 23 -10.48 40.66 13.17
CA THR A 23 -10.92 40.95 14.54
C THR A 23 -9.79 40.87 15.57
N LEU A 24 -8.61 40.38 15.16
CA LEU A 24 -7.46 40.19 16.01
C LEU A 24 -6.51 41.38 15.93
N THR A 25 -6.12 41.87 17.07
CA THR A 25 -5.04 42.87 17.19
C THR A 25 -3.67 42.22 16.92
N PRO A 26 -2.66 42.97 16.50
CA PRO A 26 -1.29 42.45 16.33
C PRO A 26 -0.73 41.75 17.58
N LEU A 27 -1.09 42.25 18.77
CA LEU A 27 -0.65 41.69 20.05
C LEU A 27 -1.34 40.33 20.34
N GLU A 28 -2.62 40.19 20.00
CA GLU A 28 -3.35 38.92 20.15
C GLU A 28 -2.82 37.87 19.16
N LEU A 29 -2.51 38.26 17.95
CA LEU A 29 -1.88 37.38 16.97
C LEU A 29 -0.51 36.92 17.46
N ALA A 30 0.31 37.82 17.99
CA ALA A 30 1.62 37.45 18.52
C ALA A 30 1.51 36.49 19.72
N ARG A 31 0.53 36.68 20.62
CA ARG A 31 0.28 35.77 21.74
C ARG A 31 -0.19 34.37 21.25
N LEU A 32 -1.10 34.35 20.30
CA LEU A 32 -1.60 33.10 19.71
C LEU A 32 -0.47 32.33 19.05
N THR A 33 0.38 33.02 18.29
CA THR A 33 1.54 32.42 17.64
C THR A 33 2.53 31.84 18.65
N ALA A 34 2.83 32.59 19.71
CA ALA A 34 3.69 32.12 20.79
C ALA A 34 3.11 30.87 21.49
N GLN A 35 1.80 30.81 21.71
CA GLN A 35 1.13 29.65 22.29
C GLN A 35 1.21 28.43 21.35
N VAL A 36 0.98 28.62 20.05
CA VAL A 36 1.06 27.52 19.07
C VAL A 36 2.49 26.98 19.00
N ILE A 37 3.50 27.84 18.99
CA ILE A 37 4.92 27.42 18.99
C ILE A 37 5.28 26.71 20.30
N ALA A 38 4.84 27.22 21.44
CA ALA A 38 5.11 26.62 22.76
C ALA A 38 4.43 25.24 22.92
N ASN A 39 3.25 25.06 22.33
CA ASN A 39 2.48 23.81 22.36
C ASN A 39 2.72 22.92 21.12
N ALA A 40 3.55 23.38 20.18
CA ALA A 40 3.92 22.53 19.05
C ALA A 40 4.55 21.25 19.63
N PRO A 41 4.03 20.06 19.28
CA PRO A 41 4.68 18.81 19.68
C PRO A 41 6.12 18.91 19.21
N ALA A 42 7.07 18.67 20.12
CA ALA A 42 8.48 18.64 19.78
C ALA A 42 8.59 17.73 18.55
N SER A 43 9.00 18.29 17.42
CA SER A 43 9.31 17.51 16.22
C SER A 43 10.61 16.77 16.48
N GLU A 44 10.61 15.93 17.52
CA GLU A 44 11.52 14.82 17.54
C GLU A 44 11.06 13.91 16.42
N VAL A 45 11.59 14.16 15.24
CA VAL A 45 11.73 13.11 14.26
C VAL A 45 12.63 12.09 14.95
N SER A 46 11.99 11.19 15.70
CA SER A 46 12.66 9.99 16.19
C SER A 46 13.13 9.27 14.94
N ILE A 47 14.41 9.47 14.59
CA ILE A 47 15.15 8.63 13.67
C ILE A 47 15.47 7.31 14.42
N HIS A 48 14.53 6.80 15.17
CA HIS A 48 14.46 5.38 15.35
C HIS A 48 14.15 4.87 13.94
N GLN A 49 15.21 4.51 13.22
CA GLN A 49 15.07 3.58 12.13
C GLN A 49 14.15 2.49 12.67
N LEU A 50 12.87 2.55 12.30
CA LEU A 50 12.05 1.37 12.42
C LEU A 50 12.83 0.31 11.67
N HIS A 51 13.50 -0.57 12.40
CA HIS A 51 13.90 -1.86 11.90
C HIS A 51 12.60 -2.61 11.66
N VAL A 52 11.93 -2.23 10.58
CA VAL A 52 10.87 -3.04 10.02
C VAL A 52 11.64 -4.29 9.58
N PRO A 53 11.42 -5.45 10.18
CA PRO A 53 12.08 -6.65 9.72
C PRO A 53 11.77 -6.76 8.23
N LEU A 54 12.82 -6.70 7.40
CA LEU A 54 12.70 -6.88 5.97
C LEU A 54 12.14 -8.28 5.76
N VAL A 55 10.86 -8.35 5.39
CA VAL A 55 10.24 -9.60 5.01
C VAL A 55 10.81 -9.98 3.65
N ASP A 56 11.43 -11.14 3.57
CA ASP A 56 11.91 -11.68 2.31
C ASP A 56 10.71 -12.03 1.43
N LEU A 57 10.47 -11.18 0.45
CA LEU A 57 9.36 -11.33 -0.51
C LEU A 57 9.46 -12.63 -1.30
N ARG A 58 10.68 -13.07 -1.62
CA ARG A 58 10.93 -14.32 -2.32
C ARG A 58 10.54 -15.53 -1.44
N ALA A 59 10.91 -15.52 -0.16
CA ALA A 59 10.48 -16.56 0.77
C ALA A 59 8.95 -16.60 0.90
N GLN A 60 8.30 -15.45 1.01
CA GLN A 60 6.83 -15.39 1.07
C GLN A 60 6.17 -15.85 -0.23
N SER A 61 6.77 -15.57 -1.39
CA SER A 61 6.24 -16.06 -2.67
C SER A 61 6.29 -17.59 -2.79
N LEU A 62 7.35 -18.21 -2.31
CA LEU A 62 7.44 -19.67 -2.25
C LEU A 62 6.34 -20.28 -1.38
N VAL A 63 6.07 -19.69 -0.20
CA VAL A 63 4.99 -20.12 0.68
C VAL A 63 3.62 -20.02 -0.03
N VAL A 64 3.37 -18.92 -0.73
CA VAL A 64 2.13 -18.72 -1.50
C VAL A 64 2.00 -19.79 -2.59
N ARG A 65 3.04 -19.97 -3.40
CA ARG A 65 3.08 -20.97 -4.48
C ARG A 65 2.80 -22.37 -3.94
N ASP A 66 3.54 -22.80 -2.91
CA ASP A 66 3.45 -24.15 -2.38
C ASP A 66 2.05 -24.44 -1.79
N ARG A 67 1.41 -23.45 -1.15
CA ARG A 67 0.04 -23.60 -0.67
C ARG A 67 -0.99 -23.69 -1.79
N LEU A 68 -0.84 -22.91 -2.84
CA LEU A 68 -1.73 -22.95 -4.00
C LEU A 68 -1.59 -24.30 -4.74
N ILE A 69 -0.39 -24.80 -4.89
CA ILE A 69 -0.13 -26.12 -5.49
C ILE A 69 -0.70 -27.24 -4.60
N ALA A 70 -0.47 -27.20 -3.30
CA ALA A 70 -1.02 -28.18 -2.37
C ALA A 70 -2.56 -28.18 -2.35
N ALA A 71 -3.20 -27.01 -2.49
CA ALA A 71 -4.66 -26.90 -2.61
C ALA A 71 -5.17 -27.54 -3.90
N LEU A 72 -4.45 -27.38 -5.00
CA LEU A 72 -4.77 -28.02 -6.28
C LEU A 72 -4.68 -29.55 -6.18
N GLU A 73 -3.60 -30.07 -5.59
CA GLU A 73 -3.36 -31.51 -5.45
C GLU A 73 -4.33 -32.20 -4.48
N SER A 74 -4.63 -31.56 -3.35
CA SER A 74 -5.44 -32.17 -2.27
C SER A 74 -6.93 -32.23 -2.57
N LYS A 75 -7.46 -31.28 -3.33
CA LYS A 75 -8.89 -31.05 -3.47
C LYS A 75 -9.41 -30.99 -4.90
N GLY A 76 -8.56 -31.21 -5.89
CA GLY A 76 -8.93 -31.19 -7.32
C GLY A 76 -9.62 -29.88 -7.72
N ASP A 77 -8.89 -28.92 -8.22
CA ASP A 77 -9.39 -27.66 -8.77
C ASP A 77 -10.09 -26.71 -7.75
N GLN A 78 -9.80 -26.84 -6.45
CA GLN A 78 -10.36 -25.90 -5.46
C GLN A 78 -9.52 -24.65 -5.30
N SER A 79 -10.24 -23.53 -5.17
CA SER A 79 -9.66 -22.24 -4.80
C SER A 79 -9.35 -22.19 -3.31
N ILE A 80 -8.31 -21.47 -2.92
CA ILE A 80 -8.01 -21.10 -1.53
C ILE A 80 -8.35 -19.63 -1.32
N SER A 81 -8.90 -19.27 -0.16
CA SER A 81 -9.16 -17.87 0.14
C SER A 81 -7.88 -17.14 0.56
N PHE A 82 -7.82 -15.83 0.28
CA PHE A 82 -6.69 -15.02 0.72
C PHE A 82 -6.58 -14.96 2.24
N SER A 83 -7.71 -14.97 2.94
CA SER A 83 -7.74 -15.05 4.41
C SER A 83 -7.10 -16.34 4.93
N GLU A 84 -7.35 -17.47 4.26
CA GLU A 84 -6.71 -18.74 4.60
C GLU A 84 -5.21 -18.70 4.28
N LEU A 85 -4.84 -18.10 3.15
CA LEU A 85 -3.45 -17.96 2.72
C LEU A 85 -2.62 -17.12 3.69
N THR A 86 -3.24 -16.18 4.41
CA THR A 86 -2.56 -15.25 5.32
C THR A 86 -2.78 -15.55 6.82
N ARG A 87 -3.47 -16.64 7.15
CA ARG A 87 -3.84 -16.98 8.53
C ARG A 87 -2.67 -17.08 9.51
N ASP A 88 -1.52 -17.53 9.04
CA ASP A 88 -0.30 -17.73 9.83
C ASP A 88 0.62 -16.51 9.84
N CYS A 89 0.26 -15.44 9.13
CA CYS A 89 1.04 -14.20 9.14
C CYS A 89 1.03 -13.60 10.55
N THR A 90 2.21 -13.27 11.06
CA THR A 90 2.39 -12.65 12.37
C THR A 90 2.43 -11.13 12.28
N SER A 91 2.73 -10.60 11.10
CA SER A 91 2.85 -9.16 10.85
C SER A 91 2.05 -8.72 9.62
N ARG A 92 1.64 -7.45 9.61
CA ARG A 92 0.98 -6.85 8.46
C ARG A 92 1.87 -6.85 7.21
N ILE A 93 3.20 -6.75 7.40
CA ILE A 93 4.15 -6.73 6.29
C ILE A 93 4.21 -8.09 5.59
N GLU A 94 4.10 -9.21 6.33
CA GLU A 94 3.99 -10.53 5.72
C GLU A 94 2.72 -10.67 4.88
N VAL A 95 1.59 -10.14 5.36
CA VAL A 95 0.33 -10.12 4.59
C VAL A 95 0.51 -9.35 3.29
N VAL A 96 1.14 -8.17 3.34
CA VAL A 96 1.44 -7.36 2.16
C VAL A 96 2.39 -8.10 1.21
N ALA A 97 3.43 -8.74 1.72
CA ALA A 97 4.37 -9.51 0.91
C ALA A 97 3.67 -10.67 0.17
N ARG A 98 2.76 -11.40 0.84
CA ARG A 98 1.97 -12.45 0.20
C ARG A 98 1.01 -11.89 -0.84
N PHE A 99 0.41 -10.73 -0.58
CA PHE A 99 -0.45 -10.08 -1.56
C PHE A 99 0.35 -9.65 -2.81
N MET A 100 1.55 -9.11 -2.63
CA MET A 100 2.45 -8.78 -3.76
C MET A 100 2.81 -10.02 -4.57
N ALA A 101 3.10 -11.14 -3.93
CA ALA A 101 3.35 -12.41 -4.61
C ALA A 101 2.13 -12.87 -5.45
N VAL A 102 0.91 -12.74 -4.91
CA VAL A 102 -0.33 -13.03 -5.64
C VAL A 102 -0.46 -12.17 -6.89
N LEU A 103 -0.15 -10.86 -6.81
CA LEU A 103 -0.20 -9.97 -7.96
C LEU A 103 0.83 -10.34 -9.04
N VAL A 104 2.03 -10.74 -8.66
CA VAL A 104 3.05 -11.20 -9.61
C VAL A 104 2.62 -12.50 -10.29
N PHE A 105 2.13 -13.49 -9.56
CA PHE A 105 1.63 -14.74 -10.13
C PHE A 105 0.43 -14.52 -11.04
N PHE A 106 -0.44 -13.57 -10.73
CA PHE A 106 -1.51 -13.16 -11.61
C PHE A 106 -0.98 -12.52 -12.90
N LYS A 107 -0.02 -11.60 -12.80
CA LYS A 107 0.66 -10.97 -13.95
C LYS A 107 1.34 -12.02 -14.85
N GLN A 108 1.91 -13.07 -14.26
CA GLN A 108 2.54 -14.19 -14.97
C GLN A 108 1.52 -15.16 -15.58
N GLY A 109 0.22 -15.03 -15.28
CA GLY A 109 -0.84 -15.88 -15.82
C GLY A 109 -0.94 -17.26 -15.17
N VAL A 110 -0.17 -17.54 -14.11
CA VAL A 110 -0.17 -18.83 -13.38
C VAL A 110 -1.22 -18.88 -12.28
N LEU A 111 -1.93 -17.77 -12.02
CA LEU A 111 -2.95 -17.66 -11.01
C LEU A 111 -4.21 -16.99 -11.58
N GLN A 112 -5.37 -17.51 -11.19
CA GLN A 112 -6.68 -16.88 -11.41
C GLN A 112 -7.28 -16.46 -10.07
N TYR A 113 -8.12 -15.43 -10.11
CA TYR A 113 -8.84 -14.97 -8.93
C TYR A 113 -10.33 -14.84 -9.21
N GLN A 114 -11.12 -14.95 -8.13
CA GLN A 114 -12.54 -14.64 -8.12
C GLN A 114 -12.86 -13.80 -6.89
N GLN A 115 -13.65 -12.76 -7.07
CA GLN A 115 -14.11 -11.88 -6.01
C GLN A 115 -15.53 -11.41 -6.35
N ASP A 116 -16.48 -11.62 -5.46
CA ASP A 116 -17.90 -11.34 -5.73
C ASP A 116 -18.24 -9.83 -5.69
N GLY A 117 -17.34 -9.00 -5.21
CA GLY A 117 -17.50 -7.54 -5.16
C GLY A 117 -16.33 -6.85 -4.49
N PRO A 118 -16.31 -5.51 -4.49
CA PRO A 118 -15.27 -4.75 -3.81
C PRO A 118 -15.18 -5.13 -2.33
N PHE A 119 -13.98 -5.43 -1.85
CA PHE A 119 -13.68 -5.85 -0.48
C PHE A 119 -14.29 -7.20 -0.04
N ALA A 120 -14.95 -7.94 -0.94
CA ALA A 120 -15.35 -9.31 -0.67
C ALA A 120 -14.13 -10.24 -0.55
N GLU A 121 -14.35 -11.47 -0.07
CA GLU A 121 -13.30 -12.48 0.04
C GLU A 121 -12.68 -12.75 -1.33
N LEU A 122 -11.35 -12.80 -1.39
CA LEU A 122 -10.58 -13.06 -2.59
C LEU A 122 -10.23 -14.54 -2.65
N HIS A 123 -10.78 -15.24 -3.63
CA HIS A 123 -10.50 -16.65 -3.92
C HIS A 123 -9.45 -16.77 -5.00
N LEU A 124 -8.45 -17.60 -4.77
CA LEU A 124 -7.28 -17.77 -5.61
C LEU A 124 -7.18 -19.21 -6.08
N ARG A 125 -6.86 -19.41 -7.36
CA ARG A 125 -6.71 -20.72 -7.97
C ARG A 125 -5.43 -20.77 -8.81
N TRP A 126 -4.63 -21.81 -8.63
CA TRP A 126 -3.46 -22.07 -9.46
C TRP A 126 -3.88 -22.65 -10.81
N VAL A 127 -3.25 -22.23 -11.90
CA VAL A 127 -3.52 -22.70 -13.24
C VAL A 127 -2.48 -23.75 -13.62
N PRO A 128 -2.83 -25.06 -13.69
CA PRO A 128 -1.92 -26.09 -14.13
C PRO A 128 -1.59 -25.92 -15.62
N GLY A 129 -0.40 -26.29 -16.03
CA GLY A 129 0.04 -26.28 -17.43
C GLY A 129 0.78 -25.02 -17.89
N VAL A 130 0.53 -23.84 -17.31
CA VAL A 130 1.35 -22.65 -17.57
C VAL A 130 2.65 -22.72 -16.75
N ALA A 131 2.57 -23.27 -15.54
CA ALA A 131 3.72 -23.43 -14.64
C ALA A 131 4.72 -24.50 -15.12
N GLU A 132 4.29 -25.50 -15.89
CA GLU A 132 5.16 -26.55 -16.43
C GLU A 132 6.03 -26.07 -17.60
N THR A 133 5.56 -25.08 -18.35
CA THR A 133 6.33 -24.43 -19.43
C THR A 133 7.29 -23.36 -18.91
N MET A 134 7.09 -22.89 -17.66
CA MET A 134 7.95 -21.95 -16.96
C MET A 134 8.64 -22.68 -15.80
N SER A 135 9.71 -23.41 -16.09
CA SER A 135 10.45 -24.20 -15.07
C SER A 135 11.01 -23.39 -13.91
N ASP A 136 10.85 -22.07 -13.93
CA ASP A 136 11.20 -21.14 -12.85
C ASP A 136 10.15 -20.04 -12.71
N VAL A 137 8.95 -20.39 -12.18
CA VAL A 137 8.06 -19.37 -11.63
C VAL A 137 8.71 -18.83 -10.35
N ASN A 138 9.67 -17.95 -10.55
CA ASN A 138 10.45 -17.33 -9.49
C ASN A 138 10.26 -15.82 -9.56
N ILE A 139 9.96 -15.23 -8.42
CA ILE A 139 9.85 -13.77 -8.33
C ILE A 139 11.26 -13.20 -8.31
N SER A 140 11.58 -12.37 -9.31
CA SER A 140 12.82 -11.60 -9.38
C SER A 140 12.60 -10.16 -8.91
N GLU A 141 13.67 -9.46 -8.52
CA GLU A 141 13.56 -8.05 -8.15
C GLU A 141 13.00 -7.17 -9.28
N GLY A 142 13.14 -7.58 -10.54
CA GLY A 142 12.60 -6.87 -11.70
C GLY A 142 11.07 -6.98 -11.86
N ASP A 143 10.39 -7.90 -11.16
CA ASP A 143 8.94 -8.05 -11.26
C ASP A 143 8.15 -6.94 -10.56
N PHE A 144 8.84 -6.13 -9.75
CA PHE A 144 8.27 -5.02 -8.99
C PHE A 144 8.73 -3.63 -9.50
N ALA A 145 9.46 -3.57 -10.61
CA ALA A 145 9.93 -2.32 -11.23
C ALA A 145 8.89 -1.72 -12.20
#